data_b055c5162335cebd1fc163dbf6ae7905
#
_entry.id   b055c5162335cebd1fc163dbf6ae7905
#
_cell.length_a   1.000
_cell.length_b   1.000
_cell.length_c   1.000
_cell.angle_alpha   90.00
_cell.angle_beta   90.00
_cell.angle_gamma   90.00
#
_symmetry.space_group_name_H-M   'P 1'
#
loop_
_entity.id
_entity.type
_entity.pdbx_description
1 polymer ?
#
loop_
_entity_poly.entity_id
_entity_poly.type
_entity_poly.pdbx_seq_one_letter_code
_entity_poly.pdbx_strand_id
1 'polypeptide(L)'
;MSEDSQNFYNIPILKPELRKLLIYSKITTLVILDIYGENGYPRAYLVNDLGLPEGALNPNIKYLKKHDYIKSEKAIVEGKESEVYKITDNGHEAIMEILGWIEELKKYKEGGKNGNQGGGGDK
;
A
#
# COMPACT_ATOMS: atom_id res chain seq x y z
N MET A 1 -19.89 -18.29 8.00
CA MET A 1 -19.08 -18.98 7.46
C MET A 1 -17.87 -18.31 7.25
N SER A 2 -16.98 -18.79 7.34
CA SER A 2 -15.79 -18.18 7.24
C SER A 2 -15.15 -18.52 6.00
N GLU A 3 -14.52 -17.60 5.42
CA GLU A 3 -13.83 -17.88 4.25
C GLU A 3 -12.70 -18.75 4.55
N ASP A 4 -12.30 -18.86 5.81
CA ASP A 4 -11.19 -19.69 6.14
C ASP A 4 -11.46 -21.11 5.79
N SER A 5 -12.70 -21.52 5.87
CA SER A 5 -13.01 -22.90 5.58
C SER A 5 -12.79 -23.23 4.11
N GLN A 6 -12.56 -22.19 3.27
CA GLN A 6 -12.33 -22.43 1.87
C GLN A 6 -10.87 -22.51 1.53
N ASN A 7 -9.98 -22.28 2.49
CA ASN A 7 -8.56 -22.20 2.20
C ASN A 7 -7.89 -23.53 2.46
N PHE A 8 -8.03 -24.43 1.51
CA PHE A 8 -7.51 -25.80 1.69
C PHE A 8 -6.00 -25.89 1.62
N TYR A 9 -5.34 -24.88 1.09
CA TYR A 9 -3.89 -24.94 0.90
C TYR A 9 -3.14 -23.99 1.81
N ASN A 10 -3.83 -23.40 2.79
CA ASN A 10 -3.20 -22.47 3.72
C ASN A 10 -2.53 -21.29 3.04
N ILE A 11 -3.19 -20.78 2.02
CA ILE A 11 -2.68 -19.63 1.28
C ILE A 11 -2.72 -18.42 2.20
N PRO A 12 -1.65 -17.63 2.26
CA PRO A 12 -1.67 -16.42 3.08
C PRO A 12 -2.80 -15.49 2.63
N ILE A 13 -3.59 -15.02 3.57
CA ILE A 13 -4.77 -14.21 3.28
C ILE A 13 -4.61 -12.83 3.87
N LEU A 14 -4.88 -11.82 3.06
CA LEU A 14 -4.87 -10.44 3.50
C LEU A 14 -6.27 -10.04 3.95
N LYS A 15 -6.37 -9.25 5.01
CA LYS A 15 -7.67 -8.79 5.50
C LYS A 15 -8.45 -8.11 4.38
N PRO A 16 -9.77 -8.29 4.36
CA PRO A 16 -10.57 -7.71 3.27
C PRO A 16 -10.41 -6.20 3.14
N GLU A 17 -10.34 -5.47 4.25
CA GLU A 17 -10.27 -4.02 4.15
C GLU A 17 -8.96 -3.56 3.53
N LEU A 18 -7.91 -4.36 3.55
CA LEU A 18 -6.65 -3.98 2.94
C LEU A 18 -6.55 -4.39 1.48
N ARG A 19 -7.43 -5.28 1.02
CA ARG A 19 -7.37 -5.72 -0.36
C ARG A 19 -7.61 -4.60 -1.34
N LYS A 20 -8.41 -3.62 -0.95
CA LYS A 20 -8.71 -2.50 -1.83
C LYS A 20 -7.54 -1.57 -1.99
N LEU A 21 -6.51 -1.71 -1.16
CA LEU A 21 -5.31 -0.91 -1.31
C LEU A 21 -4.32 -1.53 -2.30
N LEU A 22 -4.61 -2.72 -2.83
CA LEU A 22 -3.70 -3.39 -3.76
C LEU A 22 -3.92 -2.85 -5.17
N ILE A 23 -3.83 -1.56 -5.30
CA ILE A 23 -3.93 -0.87 -6.56
C ILE A 23 -2.70 0.01 -6.62
N TYR A 24 -2.05 0.04 -7.77
CA TYR A 24 -0.78 0.74 -7.95
C TYR A 24 -0.80 2.13 -7.31
N SER A 25 -1.82 2.93 -7.62
CA SER A 25 -1.83 4.31 -7.15
C SER A 25 -1.98 4.40 -5.64
N LYS A 26 -2.73 3.49 -5.04
CA LYS A 26 -2.95 3.55 -3.60
C LYS A 26 -1.75 3.03 -2.82
N ILE A 27 -1.26 1.86 -3.18
CA ILE A 27 -0.17 1.27 -2.42
C ILE A 27 1.11 2.08 -2.62
N THR A 28 1.34 2.58 -3.82
CA THR A 28 2.53 3.37 -4.10
C THR A 28 2.48 4.71 -3.36
N THR A 29 1.31 5.34 -3.31
CA THR A 29 1.16 6.58 -2.55
C THR A 29 1.51 6.36 -1.09
N LEU A 30 1.00 5.29 -0.50
CA LEU A 30 1.27 5.04 0.92
C LEU A 30 2.76 4.82 1.16
N VAL A 31 3.42 4.09 0.28
CA VAL A 31 4.85 3.83 0.44
C VAL A 31 5.65 5.13 0.30
N ILE A 32 5.32 5.94 -0.70
CA ILE A 32 6.02 7.21 -0.90
C ILE A 32 5.87 8.11 0.32
N LEU A 33 4.66 8.20 0.84
CA LEU A 33 4.42 9.06 2.01
C LEU A 33 5.10 8.50 3.24
N ASP A 34 5.19 7.19 3.36
CA ASP A 34 5.82 6.58 4.51
C ASP A 34 7.32 6.84 4.52
N ILE A 35 7.93 6.85 3.35
CA ILE A 35 9.38 7.04 3.26
C ILE A 35 9.76 8.51 3.22
N TYR A 36 9.06 9.30 2.43
CA TYR A 36 9.49 10.66 2.13
C TYR A 36 8.56 11.74 2.65
N GLY A 37 7.45 11.39 3.24
CA GLY A 37 6.42 12.37 3.58
C GLY A 37 6.40 12.83 5.00
N GLU A 38 7.49 12.68 5.74
CA GLU A 38 7.51 13.04 7.14
C GLU A 38 7.04 14.47 7.36
N ASN A 39 7.49 15.38 6.52
CA ASN A 39 7.13 16.80 6.65
C ASN A 39 6.04 17.21 5.67
N GLY A 40 5.37 16.24 5.08
CA GLY A 40 4.34 16.54 4.10
C GLY A 40 4.87 16.42 2.69
N TYR A 41 4.20 15.62 1.86
CA TYR A 41 4.63 15.40 0.48
C TYR A 41 3.75 16.24 -0.42
N PRO A 42 4.31 17.15 -1.21
CA PRO A 42 3.50 18.05 -2.01
C PRO A 42 2.70 17.32 -3.09
N ARG A 43 1.48 17.77 -3.29
CA ARG A 43 0.60 17.18 -4.30
C ARG A 43 1.24 17.16 -5.67
N ALA A 44 1.89 18.26 -6.07
CA ALA A 44 2.47 18.33 -7.38
C ALA A 44 3.57 17.29 -7.60
N TYR A 45 4.34 17.02 -6.55
CA TYR A 45 5.39 16.00 -6.66
C TYR A 45 4.77 14.60 -6.79
N LEU A 46 3.67 14.39 -6.09
CA LEU A 46 3.03 13.09 -6.11
C LEU A 46 2.50 12.76 -7.51
N VAL A 47 1.94 13.75 -8.19
CA VAL A 47 1.46 13.57 -9.56
C VAL A 47 2.60 13.05 -10.44
N ASN A 48 3.76 13.73 -10.36
CA ASN A 48 4.89 13.34 -11.17
C ASN A 48 5.43 11.96 -10.80
N ASP A 49 5.53 11.70 -9.50
CA ASP A 49 6.17 10.47 -9.04
C ASP A 49 5.33 9.24 -9.31
N LEU A 50 4.01 9.41 -9.30
CA LEU A 50 3.15 8.27 -9.59
C LEU A 50 3.00 8.03 -11.10
N GLY A 51 3.32 9.03 -11.92
CA GLY A 51 3.17 8.90 -13.35
C GLY A 51 1.73 8.81 -13.79
N LEU A 52 0.83 9.46 -13.05
CA LEU A 52 -0.60 9.41 -13.35
C LEU A 52 -1.08 10.76 -13.82
N PRO A 53 -2.13 10.80 -14.63
CA PRO A 53 -2.77 12.07 -14.92
C PRO A 53 -3.33 12.66 -13.64
N GLU A 54 -3.37 13.98 -13.58
CA GLU A 54 -3.81 14.63 -12.37
C GLU A 54 -5.23 14.23 -11.99
N GLY A 55 -6.08 14.04 -12.98
CA GLY A 55 -7.46 13.64 -12.70
C GLY A 55 -7.57 12.29 -12.02
N ALA A 56 -6.59 11.41 -12.24
CA ALA A 56 -6.61 10.11 -11.62
C ALA A 56 -6.14 10.18 -10.16
N LEU A 57 -5.45 11.25 -9.79
CA LEU A 57 -4.96 11.38 -8.43
C LEU A 57 -6.08 11.68 -7.45
N ASN A 58 -7.03 12.52 -7.84
CA ASN A 58 -8.09 12.95 -6.92
C ASN A 58 -8.88 11.81 -6.29
N PRO A 59 -9.41 10.85 -7.05
CA PRO A 59 -10.13 9.74 -6.40
C PRO A 59 -9.25 8.94 -5.47
N ASN A 60 -7.97 8.81 -5.82
CA ASN A 60 -7.02 8.08 -5.01
C ASN A 60 -6.83 8.76 -3.65
N ILE A 61 -6.60 10.06 -3.66
CA ILE A 61 -6.41 10.82 -2.44
C ILE A 61 -7.68 10.83 -1.62
N LYS A 62 -8.82 10.99 -2.28
CA LYS A 62 -10.09 11.02 -1.57
C LYS A 62 -10.34 9.71 -0.83
N TYR A 63 -10.06 8.60 -1.49
CA TYR A 63 -10.24 7.28 -0.88
C TYR A 63 -9.33 7.13 0.34
N LEU A 64 -8.06 7.49 0.19
CA LEU A 64 -7.09 7.30 1.26
C LEU A 64 -7.41 8.20 2.47
N LYS A 65 -7.89 9.40 2.23
CA LYS A 65 -8.27 10.29 3.31
C LYS A 65 -9.52 9.78 4.01
N LYS A 66 -10.50 9.33 3.23
CA LYS A 66 -11.75 8.86 3.80
C LYS A 66 -11.53 7.70 4.75
N HIS A 67 -10.59 6.84 4.44
CA HIS A 67 -10.33 5.67 5.26
C HIS A 67 -9.21 5.90 6.28
N ASP A 68 -8.83 7.16 6.46
CA ASP A 68 -7.86 7.54 7.49
C ASP A 68 -6.48 6.94 7.29
N TYR A 69 -6.11 6.72 6.06
CA TYR A 69 -4.77 6.24 5.77
C TYR A 69 -3.81 7.40 5.56
N ILE A 70 -4.31 8.55 5.13
CA ILE A 70 -3.49 9.75 4.96
C ILE A 70 -4.28 10.95 5.43
N LYS A 71 -3.57 12.06 5.62
CA LYS A 71 -4.20 13.34 5.93
C LYS A 71 -3.54 14.41 5.08
N SER A 72 -4.20 15.52 4.91
CA SER A 72 -3.66 16.63 4.15
C SER A 72 -3.52 17.86 5.04
N GLU A 73 -2.53 18.68 4.71
CA GLU A 73 -2.27 19.91 5.43
C GLU A 73 -1.86 20.96 4.41
N LYS A 74 -1.86 22.22 4.81
CA LYS A 74 -1.35 23.29 3.98
C LYS A 74 0.08 23.58 4.40
N ALA A 75 0.94 23.83 3.43
CA ALA A 75 2.33 24.17 3.70
C ALA A 75 2.85 25.07 2.60
N ILE A 76 3.93 25.79 2.88
CA ILE A 76 4.57 26.60 1.88
C ILE A 76 5.59 25.74 1.17
N VAL A 77 5.42 25.56 -0.14
CA VAL A 77 6.30 24.76 -0.95
C VAL A 77 6.81 25.65 -2.07
N GLU A 78 8.11 25.89 -2.10
CA GLU A 78 8.73 26.74 -3.12
C GLU A 78 8.04 28.10 -3.18
N GLY A 79 7.76 28.67 -2.00
CA GLY A 79 7.20 30.00 -1.91
C GLY A 79 5.70 30.09 -2.10
N LYS A 80 5.02 28.97 -2.31
CA LYS A 80 3.57 28.99 -2.51
C LYS A 80 2.88 28.13 -1.51
N GLU A 81 1.70 28.54 -1.10
CA GLU A 81 0.88 27.70 -0.25
C GLU A 81 0.40 26.52 -1.07
N SER A 82 0.61 25.31 -0.58
CA SER A 82 0.30 24.10 -1.31
C SER A 82 -0.28 23.07 -0.38
N GLU A 83 -1.01 22.13 -0.95
CA GLU A 83 -1.52 21.00 -0.18
C GLU A 83 -0.43 19.93 -0.12
N VAL A 84 -0.18 19.41 1.06
CA VAL A 84 0.77 18.33 1.24
C VAL A 84 0.10 17.19 1.97
N TYR A 85 0.61 16.00 1.81
CA TYR A 85 0.01 14.80 2.40
C TYR A 85 0.98 14.12 3.32
N LYS A 86 0.42 13.53 4.38
CA LYS A 86 1.20 12.74 5.32
C LYS A 86 0.48 11.43 5.55
N ILE A 87 1.24 10.38 5.81
CA ILE A 87 0.62 9.11 6.14
C ILE A 87 0.24 9.14 7.61
N THR A 88 -0.86 8.50 7.95
CA THR A 88 -1.27 8.37 9.34
C THR A 88 -0.66 7.11 9.93
N ASP A 89 -0.80 6.93 11.25
CA ASP A 89 -0.38 5.68 11.87
C ASP A 89 -1.14 4.51 11.26
N ASN A 90 -2.43 4.71 11.00
CA ASN A 90 -3.24 3.67 10.37
C ASN A 90 -2.71 3.33 8.98
N GLY A 91 -2.30 4.35 8.22
CA GLY A 91 -1.73 4.10 6.90
C GLY A 91 -0.42 3.36 6.96
N HIS A 92 0.43 3.74 7.92
CA HIS A 92 1.71 3.05 8.10
C HIS A 92 1.47 1.57 8.45
N GLU A 93 0.56 1.31 9.37
CA GLU A 93 0.29 -0.07 9.76
C GLU A 93 -0.29 -0.86 8.59
N ALA A 94 -1.15 -0.21 7.81
CA ALA A 94 -1.73 -0.90 6.65
C ALA A 94 -0.66 -1.30 5.65
N ILE A 95 0.28 -0.41 5.36
CA ILE A 95 1.30 -0.74 4.38
C ILE A 95 2.23 -1.81 4.92
N MET A 96 2.53 -1.77 6.21
CA MET A 96 3.38 -2.80 6.80
C MET A 96 2.70 -4.16 6.75
N GLU A 97 1.40 -4.20 6.97
CA GLU A 97 0.67 -5.45 6.92
C GLU A 97 0.61 -6.00 5.50
N ILE A 98 0.42 -5.11 4.53
CA ILE A 98 0.40 -5.53 3.12
C ILE A 98 1.76 -6.07 2.70
N LEU A 99 2.83 -5.38 3.07
CA LEU A 99 4.17 -5.84 2.70
C LEU A 99 4.50 -7.16 3.38
N GLY A 100 4.05 -7.33 4.63
CA GLY A 100 4.22 -8.60 5.33
C GLY A 100 3.48 -9.73 4.63
N TRP A 101 2.27 -9.45 4.16
CA TRP A 101 1.50 -10.44 3.42
C TRP A 101 2.21 -10.81 2.11
N ILE A 102 2.77 -9.81 1.41
CA ILE A 102 3.49 -10.09 0.17
C ILE A 102 4.70 -10.97 0.46
N GLU A 103 5.39 -10.71 1.55
CA GLU A 103 6.55 -11.53 1.90
C GLU A 103 6.14 -12.96 2.21
N GLU A 104 5.04 -13.13 2.91
CA GLU A 104 4.53 -14.48 3.18
C GLU A 104 4.10 -15.18 1.91
N LEU A 105 3.51 -14.43 1.00
CA LEU A 105 3.08 -14.99 -0.27
C LEU A 105 4.28 -15.44 -1.08
N LYS A 106 5.36 -14.66 -1.03
CA LYS A 106 6.59 -15.02 -1.71
C LYS A 106 7.16 -16.32 -1.14
N LYS A 107 7.17 -16.42 0.19
CA LYS A 107 7.67 -17.64 0.82
C LYS A 107 6.80 -18.83 0.47
N TYR A 108 5.49 -18.61 0.45
CA TYR A 108 4.55 -19.66 0.12
C TYR A 108 4.81 -20.16 -1.30
N LYS A 109 5.05 -19.21 -2.23
CA LYS A 109 5.32 -19.59 -3.61
C LYS A 109 6.61 -20.40 -3.69
N GLU A 110 7.63 -19.97 -2.96
CA GLU A 110 8.91 -20.64 -3.02
C GLU A 110 8.88 -22.02 -2.38
N GLY A 111 8.14 -22.15 -1.29
CA GLY A 111 7.96 -23.45 -0.68
C GLY A 111 7.00 -24.30 -1.43
N GLY A 112 5.97 -23.69 -1.89
CA GLY A 112 5.03 -24.29 -2.76
C GLY A 112 4.49 -25.60 -2.36
N LYS A 113 3.79 -26.17 -3.29
CA LYS A 113 3.31 -27.45 -3.05
C LYS A 113 4.40 -28.39 -3.16
N ASN A 114 5.53 -27.97 -3.73
CA ASN A 114 6.59 -28.79 -3.74
C ASN A 114 7.41 -28.50 -2.66
N GLY A 115 7.19 -27.47 -2.07
CA GLY A 115 8.06 -27.00 -1.16
C GLY A 115 8.21 -27.80 -0.10
N ASN A 116 7.36 -28.45 -0.03
CA ASN A 116 7.53 -29.20 0.91
C ASN A 116 8.55 -30.01 0.64
N GLN A 117 8.92 -30.11 -0.33
CA GLN A 117 9.91 -30.82 -0.65
C GLN A 117 10.91 -30.06 -1.07
N GLY A 118 11.05 -29.38 -0.79
CA GLY A 118 11.95 -28.68 -1.20
C GLY A 118 12.53 -28.51 -2.08
N GLY A 119 12.48 -28.50 -2.18
CA GLY A 119 12.82 -28.15 -2.89
C GLY A 119 13.21 -27.83 -3.60
N GLY A 120 13.21 -27.89 -3.60
CA GLY A 120 13.46 -27.57 -4.33
C GLY A 120 13.96 -27.30 -4.91
N GLY A 121 14.05 -27.51 -4.75
CA GLY A 121 14.43 -27.23 -5.40
C GLY A 121 14.89 -27.22 -6.08
N ASP A 122 14.93 -27.37 -6.10
CA ASP A 122 15.15 -27.29 -6.90
C ASP A 122 15.33 -26.94 -7.62
N LYS A 123 15.57 -26.88 -7.45
CA LYS A 123 15.59 -26.44 -8.14
C LYS A 123 15.74 -26.17 -8.46
#